data_3409517441adeea4b9b7a478a87e3381
#
_entry.id   3409517441adeea4b9b7a478a87e3381
#
_cell.length_a   1.000
_cell.length_b   1.000
_cell.length_c   1.000
_cell.angle_alpha   90.00
_cell.angle_beta   90.00
_cell.angle_gamma   90.00
#
_symmetry.space_group_name_H-M   'P 1'
#
loop_
_entity.id
_entity.type
_entity.pdbx_description
1 polymer ?
#
loop_
_entity_poly.entity_id
_entity_poly.type
_entity_poly.pdbx_seq_one_letter_code
_entity_poly.pdbx_strand_id
1 'polypeptide(L)'
;QVYRGLKRVIPDSVQLVFVPFLSLVVVFALTILVIGPLGIWLGSGLGAATAWLNAHVPFLFALIIPMLYPFLVPLGLHWPLNALILMNIQTLGYDFVQGPMGVWNFACFGATAGVLVLAVRGKDSAMRQTAVGALLAGLLGGVSELSLYGIHLHHRRVYRWLLAGCAAGGVTSAVFGWLFPSVLPSGQMVRGVTTTAFAFSSLLTIPVFDRMWVYALSIAVAFVMAMVLTVLFGYRTPSRATEAQMVSAGENARSQDAVRGIGTTSSDAESAEDSPSRPASDRAPDSNAILSPVAGRLVNLEATGDPVF
;
A
#
# COMPACT_ATOMS: atom_id res chain seq x y z
N GLN A 1 2.87 7.89 23.40
CA GLN A 1 2.41 7.82 24.82
C GLN A 1 3.51 8.32 25.78
N VAL A 2 4.76 7.87 25.66
CA VAL A 2 5.89 8.31 26.50
C VAL A 2 6.04 9.83 26.45
N TYR A 3 6.08 10.44 25.28
CA TYR A 3 6.19 11.88 25.07
C TYR A 3 5.08 12.66 25.79
N ARG A 4 3.82 12.19 25.67
CA ARG A 4 2.68 12.82 26.36
C ARG A 4 2.75 12.65 27.89
N GLY A 5 3.29 11.54 28.38
CA GLY A 5 3.51 11.31 29.80
C GLY A 5 4.56 12.26 30.38
N LEU A 6 5.67 12.41 29.66
CA LEU A 6 6.77 13.31 30.07
C LEU A 6 6.37 14.79 30.08
N LYS A 7 5.54 15.23 29.13
CA LYS A 7 4.97 16.59 29.13
C LYS A 7 4.17 16.95 30.40
N ARG A 8 3.60 15.95 31.08
CA ARG A 8 2.81 16.20 32.30
C ARG A 8 3.67 16.33 33.55
N VAL A 9 4.91 15.83 33.51
CA VAL A 9 5.82 15.76 34.67
C VAL A 9 6.87 16.85 34.60
N ILE A 10 7.29 17.27 33.39
CA ILE A 10 8.38 18.22 33.21
C ILE A 10 7.80 19.65 33.13
N PRO A 11 8.40 20.62 33.87
CA PRO A 11 8.02 22.03 33.83
C PRO A 11 8.14 22.61 32.42
N ASP A 12 7.21 23.50 32.06
CA ASP A 12 7.10 24.07 30.67
C ASP A 12 8.39 24.75 30.20
N SER A 13 9.12 25.40 31.14
CA SER A 13 10.36 26.11 30.83
C SER A 13 11.46 25.26 30.20
N VAL A 14 11.44 23.95 30.45
CA VAL A 14 12.50 23.02 29.97
C VAL A 14 11.96 21.91 29.09
N GLN A 15 10.65 21.89 28.80
CA GLN A 15 10.00 20.83 27.98
C GLN A 15 10.59 20.71 26.60
N LEU A 16 10.97 21.84 25.96
CA LEU A 16 11.45 21.83 24.58
C LEU A 16 12.68 20.94 24.38
N VAL A 17 13.56 20.87 25.36
CA VAL A 17 14.82 20.09 25.31
C VAL A 17 14.66 18.73 25.99
N PHE A 18 14.12 18.73 27.21
CA PHE A 18 14.12 17.52 28.04
C PHE A 18 13.06 16.48 27.61
N VAL A 19 11.91 16.91 27.12
CA VAL A 19 10.88 15.96 26.74
C VAL A 19 11.29 15.13 25.49
N PRO A 20 11.82 15.69 24.40
CA PRO A 20 12.33 14.90 23.29
C PRO A 20 13.51 14.01 23.71
N PHE A 21 14.47 14.57 24.47
CA PHE A 21 15.66 13.83 24.92
C PHE A 21 15.30 12.61 25.77
N LEU A 22 14.54 12.82 26.85
CA LEU A 22 14.11 11.72 27.71
C LEU A 22 13.19 10.74 27.02
N SER A 23 12.31 11.20 26.13
CA SER A 23 11.49 10.31 25.31
C SER A 23 12.36 9.39 24.47
N LEU A 24 13.40 9.93 23.85
CA LEU A 24 14.33 9.16 23.02
C LEU A 24 15.10 8.14 23.88
N VAL A 25 15.61 8.53 25.05
CA VAL A 25 16.33 7.63 25.96
C VAL A 25 15.43 6.49 26.43
N VAL A 26 14.19 6.79 26.86
CA VAL A 26 13.24 5.78 27.33
C VAL A 26 12.84 4.83 26.20
N VAL A 27 12.52 5.37 25.01
CA VAL A 27 12.15 4.54 23.86
C VAL A 27 13.33 3.69 23.40
N PHE A 28 14.55 4.24 23.40
CA PHE A 28 15.77 3.50 23.03
C PHE A 28 16.04 2.34 24.00
N ALA A 29 15.99 2.59 25.31
CA ALA A 29 16.13 1.54 26.32
C ALA A 29 15.05 0.45 26.17
N LEU A 30 13.78 0.86 25.98
CA LEU A 30 12.67 -0.07 25.77
C LEU A 30 12.87 -0.90 24.49
N THR A 31 13.38 -0.27 23.44
CA THR A 31 13.66 -0.96 22.17
C THR A 31 14.75 -2.01 22.32
N ILE A 32 15.85 -1.68 22.99
CA ILE A 32 16.97 -2.63 23.18
C ILE A 32 16.58 -3.77 24.13
N LEU A 33 15.92 -3.45 25.24
CA LEU A 33 15.70 -4.43 26.31
C LEU A 33 14.46 -5.29 26.10
N VAL A 34 13.44 -4.79 25.40
CA VAL A 34 12.15 -5.48 25.26
C VAL A 34 11.79 -5.74 23.81
N ILE A 35 11.71 -4.68 23.00
CA ILE A 35 11.22 -4.80 21.60
C ILE A 35 12.22 -5.58 20.75
N GLY A 36 13.52 -5.32 20.89
CA GLY A 36 14.58 -6.01 20.15
C GLY A 36 14.59 -7.51 20.40
N PRO A 37 14.76 -7.98 21.66
CA PRO A 37 14.71 -9.40 21.98
C PRO A 37 13.40 -10.09 21.54
N LEU A 38 12.25 -9.42 21.74
CA LEU A 38 10.96 -9.93 21.27
C LEU A 38 10.94 -10.07 19.74
N GLY A 39 11.44 -9.07 19.02
CA GLY A 39 11.55 -9.10 17.56
C GLY A 39 12.46 -10.22 17.05
N ILE A 40 13.59 -10.45 17.70
CA ILE A 40 14.51 -11.55 17.39
C ILE A 40 13.83 -12.91 17.65
N TRP A 41 13.14 -13.05 18.77
CA TRP A 41 12.44 -14.29 19.10
C TRP A 41 11.30 -14.60 18.11
N LEU A 42 10.50 -13.60 17.77
CA LEU A 42 9.46 -13.74 16.74
C LEU A 42 10.05 -14.05 15.36
N GLY A 43 11.13 -13.36 14.99
CA GLY A 43 11.81 -13.58 13.71
C GLY A 43 12.42 -14.98 13.60
N SER A 44 13.08 -15.47 14.64
CA SER A 44 13.63 -16.83 14.66
C SER A 44 12.54 -17.89 14.64
N GLY A 45 11.43 -17.69 15.34
CA GLY A 45 10.26 -18.55 15.29
C GLY A 45 9.64 -18.62 13.88
N LEU A 46 9.50 -17.47 13.24
CA LEU A 46 9.02 -17.39 11.86
C LEU A 46 10.00 -18.08 10.89
N GLY A 47 11.30 -17.88 11.08
CA GLY A 47 12.35 -18.56 10.32
C GLY A 47 12.26 -20.08 10.45
N ALA A 48 12.15 -20.60 11.66
CA ALA A 48 12.00 -22.02 11.92
C ALA A 48 10.70 -22.60 11.29
N ALA A 49 9.59 -21.86 11.40
CA ALA A 49 8.32 -22.25 10.80
C ALA A 49 8.39 -22.30 9.26
N THR A 50 9.04 -21.32 8.63
CA THR A 50 9.21 -21.29 7.16
C THR A 50 10.12 -22.43 6.68
N ALA A 51 11.22 -22.71 7.40
CA ALA A 51 12.12 -23.82 7.09
C ALA A 51 11.41 -25.19 7.23
N TRP A 52 10.66 -25.37 8.31
CA TRP A 52 9.86 -26.57 8.51
C TRP A 52 8.82 -26.77 7.39
N LEU A 53 8.10 -25.71 7.04
CA LEU A 53 7.08 -25.74 5.99
C LEU A 53 7.69 -26.08 4.62
N ASN A 54 8.82 -25.48 4.28
CA ASN A 54 9.53 -25.78 3.04
C ASN A 54 10.05 -27.23 2.99
N ALA A 55 10.53 -27.77 4.11
CA ALA A 55 11.03 -29.13 4.17
C ALA A 55 9.93 -30.20 4.03
N HIS A 56 8.74 -29.96 4.62
CA HIS A 56 7.67 -30.95 4.69
C HIS A 56 6.61 -30.74 3.59
N VAL A 57 6.30 -29.48 3.24
CA VAL A 57 5.22 -29.16 2.30
C VAL A 57 5.64 -28.00 1.37
N PRO A 58 6.66 -28.20 0.51
CA PRO A 58 7.22 -27.11 -0.32
C PRO A 58 6.21 -26.45 -1.26
N PHE A 59 5.21 -27.21 -1.72
CA PHE A 59 4.12 -26.67 -2.52
C PHE A 59 3.30 -25.63 -1.73
N LEU A 60 2.92 -25.95 -0.52
CA LEU A 60 2.15 -25.06 0.35
C LEU A 60 2.99 -23.84 0.78
N PHE A 61 4.29 -24.05 1.02
CA PHE A 61 5.22 -22.99 1.30
C PHE A 61 5.25 -21.94 0.18
N ALA A 62 5.40 -22.35 -1.08
CA ALA A 62 5.45 -21.46 -2.23
C ALA A 62 4.14 -20.68 -2.45
N LEU A 63 3.01 -21.22 -1.97
CA LEU A 63 1.72 -20.52 -2.00
C LEU A 63 1.52 -19.56 -0.82
N ILE A 64 1.85 -20.00 0.39
CA ILE A 64 1.58 -19.24 1.63
C ILE A 64 2.49 -18.03 1.74
N ILE A 65 3.79 -18.16 1.41
CA ILE A 65 4.75 -17.07 1.62
C ILE A 65 4.38 -15.81 0.86
N PRO A 66 4.05 -15.83 -0.45
CA PRO A 66 3.63 -14.62 -1.15
C PRO A 66 2.38 -13.97 -0.56
N MET A 67 1.45 -14.78 -0.02
CA MET A 67 0.22 -14.26 0.58
C MET A 67 0.43 -13.71 1.99
N LEU A 68 1.40 -14.24 2.74
CA LEU A 68 1.70 -13.79 4.10
C LEU A 68 2.57 -12.53 4.11
N TYR A 69 3.50 -12.42 3.16
CA TYR A 69 4.49 -11.35 3.11
C TYR A 69 3.91 -9.92 3.15
N PRO A 70 2.80 -9.61 2.45
CA PRO A 70 2.16 -8.29 2.53
C PRO A 70 1.78 -7.85 3.94
N PHE A 71 1.52 -8.79 4.84
CA PHE A 71 1.20 -8.50 6.25
C PHE A 71 2.46 -8.38 7.11
N LEU A 72 3.53 -9.09 6.76
CA LEU A 72 4.80 -9.04 7.50
C LEU A 72 5.54 -7.72 7.28
N VAL A 73 5.45 -7.14 6.08
CA VAL A 73 6.14 -5.89 5.74
C VAL A 73 5.70 -4.72 6.62
N PRO A 74 4.39 -4.41 6.79
CA PRO A 74 3.96 -3.34 7.67
C PRO A 74 4.30 -3.55 9.15
N LEU A 75 4.47 -4.80 9.56
CA LEU A 75 4.87 -5.17 10.92
C LEU A 75 6.40 -5.12 11.12
N GLY A 76 7.17 -4.90 10.04
CA GLY A 76 8.65 -4.91 10.09
C GLY A 76 9.26 -6.32 10.20
N LEU A 77 8.43 -7.39 10.20
CA LEU A 77 8.87 -8.78 10.35
C LEU A 77 9.56 -9.36 9.11
N HIS A 78 9.56 -8.66 7.99
CA HIS A 78 10.28 -9.05 6.79
C HIS A 78 11.81 -8.91 6.92
N TRP A 79 12.32 -8.03 7.79
CA TRP A 79 13.75 -7.88 8.01
C TRP A 79 14.43 -9.12 8.63
N PRO A 80 13.86 -9.75 9.68
CA PRO A 80 14.34 -11.05 10.15
C PRO A 80 14.34 -12.14 9.07
N LEU A 81 13.36 -12.13 8.15
CA LEU A 81 13.36 -13.07 7.02
C LEU A 81 14.50 -12.81 6.02
N ASN A 82 14.87 -11.54 5.79
CA ASN A 82 16.04 -11.22 4.99
C ASN A 82 17.34 -11.74 5.62
N ALA A 83 17.46 -11.68 6.94
CA ALA A 83 18.58 -12.28 7.65
C ALA A 83 18.58 -13.82 7.52
N LEU A 84 17.40 -14.46 7.54
CA LEU A 84 17.25 -15.90 7.30
C LEU A 84 17.70 -16.29 5.88
N ILE A 85 17.36 -15.50 4.86
CA ILE A 85 17.80 -15.70 3.47
C ILE A 85 19.34 -15.76 3.40
N LEU A 86 20.02 -14.79 4.02
CA LEU A 86 21.49 -14.77 4.07
C LEU A 86 22.05 -15.99 4.81
N MET A 87 21.43 -16.38 5.92
CA MET A 87 21.84 -17.56 6.68
C MET A 87 21.62 -18.85 5.87
N ASN A 88 20.51 -18.99 5.15
CA ASN A 88 20.27 -20.11 4.26
C ASN A 88 21.35 -20.25 3.20
N ILE A 89 21.72 -19.14 2.52
CA ILE A 89 22.78 -19.14 1.51
C ILE A 89 24.11 -19.57 2.12
N GLN A 90 24.45 -19.09 3.33
CA GLN A 90 25.72 -19.41 4.00
C GLN A 90 25.76 -20.87 4.49
N THR A 91 24.64 -21.41 4.98
CA THR A 91 24.62 -22.75 5.62
C THR A 91 24.21 -23.86 4.67
N LEU A 92 23.23 -23.62 3.80
CA LEU A 92 22.68 -24.59 2.86
C LEU A 92 23.29 -24.47 1.45
N GLY A 93 23.94 -23.32 1.16
CA GLY A 93 24.43 -23.00 -0.18
C GLY A 93 23.36 -22.43 -1.13
N TYR A 94 22.11 -22.31 -0.67
CA TYR A 94 20.99 -21.75 -1.43
C TYR A 94 19.91 -21.22 -0.51
N ASP A 95 19.03 -20.37 -1.05
CA ASP A 95 17.81 -19.90 -0.37
C ASP A 95 16.56 -20.27 -1.15
N PHE A 96 15.48 -20.55 -0.40
CA PHE A 96 14.17 -20.94 -0.90
C PHE A 96 13.07 -19.90 -0.59
N VAL A 97 13.37 -18.89 0.22
CA VAL A 97 12.39 -17.87 0.65
C VAL A 97 12.27 -16.75 -0.38
N GLN A 98 13.39 -16.38 -0.99
CA GLN A 98 13.49 -15.22 -1.88
C GLN A 98 12.67 -15.38 -3.17
N GLY A 99 12.53 -16.60 -3.71
CA GLY A 99 11.68 -16.88 -4.85
C GLY A 99 10.21 -16.52 -4.61
N PRO A 100 9.55 -17.12 -3.63
CA PRO A 100 8.19 -16.76 -3.22
C PRO A 100 8.04 -15.30 -2.77
N MET A 101 9.05 -14.71 -2.11
CA MET A 101 9.08 -13.30 -1.76
C MET A 101 9.01 -12.41 -3.01
N GLY A 102 9.72 -12.76 -4.08
CA GLY A 102 9.67 -12.04 -5.34
C GLY A 102 8.28 -12.03 -5.97
N VAL A 103 7.54 -13.12 -5.86
CA VAL A 103 6.16 -13.22 -6.35
C VAL A 103 5.27 -12.16 -5.70
N TRP A 104 5.37 -11.96 -4.37
CA TRP A 104 4.60 -10.92 -3.70
C TRP A 104 5.00 -9.52 -4.15
N ASN A 105 6.31 -9.25 -4.29
CA ASN A 105 6.80 -7.95 -4.75
C ASN A 105 6.21 -7.59 -6.12
N PHE A 106 6.23 -8.53 -7.07
CA PHE A 106 5.67 -8.29 -8.40
C PHE A 106 4.15 -8.21 -8.42
N ALA A 107 3.43 -8.92 -7.55
CA ALA A 107 2.00 -8.70 -7.36
C ALA A 107 1.71 -7.27 -6.85
N CYS A 108 2.54 -6.76 -5.94
CA CYS A 108 2.48 -5.40 -5.43
C CYS A 108 2.71 -4.38 -6.55
N PHE A 109 3.73 -4.57 -7.38
CA PHE A 109 4.00 -3.71 -8.52
C PHE A 109 2.90 -3.78 -9.58
N GLY A 110 2.34 -4.97 -9.84
CA GLY A 110 1.22 -5.16 -10.75
C GLY A 110 -0.04 -4.41 -10.29
N ALA A 111 -0.38 -4.51 -9.01
CA ALA A 111 -1.50 -3.76 -8.46
C ALA A 111 -1.26 -2.23 -8.56
N THR A 112 -0.02 -1.77 -8.32
CA THR A 112 0.37 -0.36 -8.51
C THR A 112 0.28 0.07 -9.97
N ALA A 113 0.69 -0.78 -10.92
CA ALA A 113 0.53 -0.53 -12.35
C ALA A 113 -0.96 -0.40 -12.73
N GLY A 114 -1.83 -1.23 -12.16
CA GLY A 114 -3.28 -1.11 -12.31
C GLY A 114 -3.83 0.22 -11.80
N VAL A 115 -3.35 0.69 -10.63
CA VAL A 115 -3.70 2.01 -10.11
C VAL A 115 -3.19 3.12 -11.04
N LEU A 116 -1.97 2.99 -11.59
CA LEU A 116 -1.43 3.94 -12.56
C LEU A 116 -2.31 4.06 -13.80
N VAL A 117 -2.73 2.93 -14.38
CA VAL A 117 -3.63 2.93 -15.56
C VAL A 117 -4.94 3.66 -15.24
N LEU A 118 -5.53 3.41 -14.08
CA LEU A 118 -6.77 4.08 -13.67
C LEU A 118 -6.56 5.57 -13.35
N ALA A 119 -5.44 5.95 -12.75
CA ALA A 119 -5.09 7.33 -12.46
C ALA A 119 -4.89 8.14 -13.75
N VAL A 120 -4.24 7.55 -14.77
CA VAL A 120 -4.09 8.16 -16.10
C VAL A 120 -5.45 8.36 -16.76
N ARG A 121 -6.31 7.33 -16.77
CA ARG A 121 -7.67 7.41 -17.32
C ARG A 121 -8.54 8.42 -16.58
N GLY A 122 -8.42 8.49 -15.27
CA GLY A 122 -9.16 9.41 -14.39
C GLY A 122 -8.56 10.81 -14.29
N LYS A 123 -7.47 11.10 -15.01
CA LYS A 123 -6.73 12.38 -14.98
C LYS A 123 -6.30 12.82 -13.56
N ASP A 124 -6.06 11.85 -12.68
CA ASP A 124 -5.58 12.08 -11.31
C ASP A 124 -4.06 12.24 -11.33
N SER A 125 -3.58 13.48 -11.40
CA SER A 125 -2.16 13.80 -11.54
C SER A 125 -1.35 13.42 -10.30
N ALA A 126 -1.90 13.59 -9.10
CA ALA A 126 -1.23 13.27 -7.85
C ALA A 126 -1.02 11.75 -7.69
N MET A 127 -2.09 10.96 -7.90
CA MET A 127 -2.00 9.51 -7.84
C MET A 127 -1.10 8.95 -8.95
N ARG A 128 -1.16 9.53 -10.15
CA ARG A 128 -0.27 9.15 -11.27
C ARG A 128 1.20 9.32 -10.89
N GLN A 129 1.58 10.48 -10.34
CA GLN A 129 2.96 10.74 -9.93
C GLN A 129 3.44 9.78 -8.85
N THR A 130 2.62 9.53 -7.82
CA THR A 130 2.91 8.57 -6.76
C THR A 130 3.09 7.16 -7.33
N ALA A 131 2.18 6.72 -8.20
CA ALA A 131 2.22 5.37 -8.76
C ALA A 131 3.41 5.17 -9.71
N VAL A 132 3.79 6.17 -10.52
CA VAL A 132 4.98 6.10 -11.39
C VAL A 132 6.25 5.97 -10.54
N GLY A 133 6.42 6.84 -9.52
CA GLY A 133 7.59 6.77 -8.64
C GLY A 133 7.71 5.44 -7.91
N ALA A 134 6.60 4.95 -7.35
CA ALA A 134 6.55 3.67 -6.66
C ALA A 134 6.82 2.47 -7.60
N LEU A 135 6.29 2.51 -8.83
CA LEU A 135 6.49 1.45 -9.81
C LEU A 135 7.93 1.39 -10.32
N LEU A 136 8.54 2.53 -10.61
CA LEU A 136 9.95 2.60 -11.02
C LEU A 136 10.88 2.11 -9.91
N ALA A 137 10.69 2.57 -8.68
CA ALA A 137 11.46 2.11 -7.53
C ALA A 137 11.29 0.59 -7.30
N GLY A 138 10.08 0.06 -7.52
CA GLY A 138 9.79 -1.35 -7.42
C GLY A 138 10.44 -2.18 -8.52
N LEU A 139 10.16 -1.89 -9.77
CA LEU A 139 10.63 -2.70 -10.90
C LEU A 139 12.15 -2.66 -11.09
N LEU A 140 12.78 -1.52 -10.84
CA LEU A 140 14.24 -1.35 -11.00
C LEU A 140 15.00 -1.61 -9.71
N GLY A 141 14.49 -1.11 -8.58
CA GLY A 141 15.15 -1.20 -7.27
C GLY A 141 14.70 -2.34 -6.38
N GLY A 142 13.57 -3.00 -6.69
CA GLY A 142 12.99 -4.06 -5.85
C GLY A 142 12.34 -3.55 -4.55
N VAL A 143 12.03 -2.24 -4.47
CA VAL A 143 11.47 -1.59 -3.28
C VAL A 143 9.95 -1.59 -3.36
N SER A 144 9.32 -2.46 -2.59
CA SER A 144 7.85 -2.61 -2.55
C SER A 144 7.16 -1.66 -1.55
N GLU A 145 7.91 -1.12 -0.60
CA GLU A 145 7.40 -0.27 0.49
C GLU A 145 6.71 1.00 -0.03
N LEU A 146 7.26 1.63 -1.07
CA LEU A 146 6.65 2.82 -1.67
C LEU A 146 5.26 2.53 -2.25
N SER A 147 5.09 1.38 -2.89
CA SER A 147 3.80 0.91 -3.39
C SER A 147 2.85 0.57 -2.25
N LEU A 148 3.34 -0.16 -1.25
CA LEU A 148 2.56 -0.64 -0.13
C LEU A 148 2.05 0.50 0.75
N TYR A 149 2.97 1.35 1.24
CA TYR A 149 2.62 2.46 2.13
C TYR A 149 1.95 3.62 1.40
N GLY A 150 2.43 3.95 0.18
CA GLY A 150 1.89 5.08 -0.57
C GLY A 150 0.51 4.82 -1.18
N ILE A 151 0.21 3.57 -1.53
CA ILE A 151 -1.00 3.25 -2.29
C ILE A 151 -1.87 2.19 -1.60
N HIS A 152 -1.31 1.01 -1.31
CA HIS A 152 -2.14 -0.17 -0.99
C HIS A 152 -2.77 -0.07 0.38
N LEU A 153 -2.07 0.42 1.39
CA LEU A 153 -2.62 0.57 2.74
C LEU A 153 -3.70 1.66 2.83
N HIS A 154 -3.63 2.68 1.97
CA HIS A 154 -4.65 3.71 1.87
C HIS A 154 -5.91 3.23 1.13
N HIS A 155 -5.74 2.28 0.20
CA HIS A 155 -6.80 1.80 -0.68
C HIS A 155 -7.05 0.31 -0.47
N ARG A 156 -7.83 -0.05 0.56
CA ARG A 156 -8.10 -1.45 0.96
C ARG A 156 -8.60 -2.37 -0.17
N ARG A 157 -9.22 -1.82 -1.21
CA ARG A 157 -9.63 -2.59 -2.40
C ARG A 157 -8.43 -3.14 -3.16
N VAL A 158 -7.40 -2.32 -3.38
CA VAL A 158 -6.17 -2.72 -4.08
C VAL A 158 -5.48 -3.86 -3.36
N TYR A 159 -5.51 -3.83 -2.03
CA TYR A 159 -4.90 -4.87 -1.20
C TYR A 159 -5.49 -6.26 -1.47
N ARG A 160 -6.79 -6.36 -1.76
CA ARG A 160 -7.43 -7.65 -2.12
C ARG A 160 -6.95 -8.15 -3.48
N TRP A 161 -6.76 -7.29 -4.44
CA TRP A 161 -6.28 -7.65 -5.78
C TRP A 161 -4.79 -8.00 -5.77
N LEU A 162 -4.01 -7.33 -4.93
CA LEU A 162 -2.65 -7.71 -4.60
C LEU A 162 -2.59 -9.17 -4.11
N LEU A 163 -3.42 -9.53 -3.11
CA LEU A 163 -3.46 -10.89 -2.57
C LEU A 163 -3.87 -11.94 -3.62
N ALA A 164 -4.81 -11.61 -4.50
CA ALA A 164 -5.17 -12.48 -5.62
C ALA A 164 -4.00 -12.69 -6.59
N GLY A 165 -3.22 -11.64 -6.86
CA GLY A 165 -1.97 -11.74 -7.63
C GLY A 165 -0.93 -12.62 -6.94
N CYS A 166 -0.76 -12.45 -5.61
CA CYS A 166 0.12 -13.30 -4.79
C CYS A 166 -0.29 -14.78 -4.86
N ALA A 167 -1.59 -15.05 -4.78
CA ALA A 167 -2.11 -16.42 -4.88
C ALA A 167 -1.85 -17.02 -6.28
N ALA A 168 -2.15 -16.30 -7.35
CA ALA A 168 -1.94 -16.77 -8.71
C ALA A 168 -0.46 -17.05 -9.01
N GLY A 169 0.42 -16.11 -8.67
CA GLY A 169 1.87 -16.28 -8.84
C GLY A 169 2.44 -17.35 -7.91
N GLY A 170 1.93 -17.45 -6.67
CA GLY A 170 2.29 -18.50 -5.73
C GLY A 170 1.94 -19.88 -6.22
N VAL A 171 0.73 -20.09 -6.77
CA VAL A 171 0.33 -21.35 -7.41
C VAL A 171 1.23 -21.67 -8.60
N THR A 172 1.53 -20.68 -9.45
CA THR A 172 2.43 -20.85 -10.59
C THR A 172 3.82 -21.28 -10.12
N SER A 173 4.39 -20.59 -9.13
CA SER A 173 5.68 -20.92 -8.53
C SER A 173 5.69 -22.32 -7.89
N ALA A 174 4.59 -22.68 -7.21
CA ALA A 174 4.44 -24.00 -6.58
C ALA A 174 4.40 -25.12 -7.62
N VAL A 175 3.54 -24.99 -8.65
CA VAL A 175 3.36 -26.01 -9.69
C VAL A 175 4.63 -26.17 -10.52
N PHE A 176 5.13 -25.08 -11.10
CA PHE A 176 6.30 -25.15 -11.98
C PHE A 176 7.60 -25.43 -11.23
N GLY A 177 7.75 -24.90 -9.99
CA GLY A 177 8.90 -25.23 -9.14
C GLY A 177 8.92 -26.68 -8.68
N TRP A 178 7.75 -27.32 -8.59
CA TRP A 178 7.65 -28.74 -8.29
C TRP A 178 7.91 -29.62 -9.52
N LEU A 179 7.37 -29.26 -10.69
CA LEU A 179 7.56 -29.99 -11.96
C LEU A 179 9.02 -29.91 -12.47
N PHE A 180 9.67 -28.77 -12.27
CA PHE A 180 11.00 -28.48 -12.79
C PHE A 180 11.98 -28.16 -11.65
N PRO A 181 12.47 -29.18 -10.92
CA PRO A 181 13.38 -28.96 -9.80
C PRO A 181 14.68 -28.28 -10.25
N SER A 182 15.23 -27.44 -9.40
CA SER A 182 16.53 -26.81 -9.59
C SER A 182 17.64 -27.79 -9.24
N VAL A 183 18.73 -27.77 -10.00
CA VAL A 183 19.94 -28.53 -9.71
C VAL A 183 20.98 -27.55 -9.19
N LEU A 184 21.36 -27.68 -7.95
CA LEU A 184 22.37 -26.85 -7.30
C LEU A 184 23.78 -27.18 -7.83
N PRO A 185 24.74 -26.27 -7.67
CA PRO A 185 26.14 -26.55 -8.02
C PRO A 185 26.72 -27.79 -7.31
N SER A 186 26.16 -28.15 -6.16
CA SER A 186 26.49 -29.39 -5.42
C SER A 186 25.95 -30.67 -6.06
N GLY A 187 25.16 -30.58 -7.14
CA GLY A 187 24.47 -31.71 -7.75
C GLY A 187 23.14 -32.11 -7.05
N GLN A 188 22.80 -31.49 -5.95
CA GLN A 188 21.56 -31.74 -5.23
C GLN A 188 20.36 -31.18 -5.99
N MET A 189 19.29 -31.99 -6.12
CA MET A 189 18.03 -31.54 -6.69
C MET A 189 17.14 -30.93 -5.61
N VAL A 190 16.74 -29.67 -5.78
CA VAL A 190 15.84 -28.96 -4.87
C VAL A 190 14.60 -28.51 -5.63
N ARG A 191 13.42 -28.72 -5.01
CA ARG A 191 12.14 -28.29 -5.55
C ARG A 191 11.82 -26.85 -5.11
N GLY A 192 11.18 -26.10 -6.01
CA GLY A 192 10.83 -24.71 -5.80
C GLY A 192 11.73 -23.75 -6.57
N VAL A 193 11.47 -22.46 -6.41
CA VAL A 193 12.29 -21.38 -7.00
C VAL A 193 13.36 -21.00 -5.98
N THR A 194 14.59 -21.37 -6.26
CA THR A 194 15.75 -21.17 -5.38
C THR A 194 16.75 -20.18 -5.97
N THR A 195 17.63 -19.66 -5.13
CA THR A 195 18.74 -18.80 -5.52
C THR A 195 19.96 -19.05 -4.65
N THR A 196 21.15 -18.86 -5.21
CA THR A 196 22.41 -18.97 -4.50
C THR A 196 23.00 -17.62 -4.07
N ALA A 197 22.33 -16.51 -4.44
CA ALA A 197 22.77 -15.17 -4.08
C ALA A 197 21.61 -14.34 -3.54
N PHE A 198 21.90 -13.46 -2.57
CA PHE A 198 20.93 -12.49 -2.08
C PHE A 198 20.79 -11.33 -3.07
N ALA A 199 19.55 -11.03 -3.45
CA ALA A 199 19.24 -9.88 -4.29
C ALA A 199 17.83 -9.35 -3.99
N PHE A 200 17.64 -8.03 -4.07
CA PHE A 200 16.31 -7.45 -4.01
C PHE A 200 15.51 -7.83 -5.25
N SER A 201 14.24 -8.18 -5.07
CA SER A 201 13.38 -8.69 -6.14
C SER A 201 12.99 -7.59 -7.14
N SER A 202 13.80 -7.42 -8.18
CA SER A 202 13.61 -6.50 -9.29
C SER A 202 13.66 -7.23 -10.64
N LEU A 203 13.36 -6.53 -11.73
CA LEU A 203 13.54 -7.09 -13.09
C LEU A 203 14.98 -7.46 -13.38
N LEU A 204 15.95 -6.71 -12.81
CA LEU A 204 17.38 -6.92 -13.01
C LEU A 204 17.90 -8.17 -12.30
N THR A 205 17.17 -8.68 -11.31
CA THR A 205 17.60 -9.82 -10.50
C THR A 205 17.01 -11.16 -10.95
N ILE A 206 16.21 -11.18 -12.01
CA ILE A 206 15.65 -12.42 -12.56
C ILE A 206 16.75 -13.47 -12.87
N PRO A 207 17.91 -13.11 -13.44
CA PRO A 207 18.97 -14.07 -13.74
C PRO A 207 19.66 -14.70 -12.52
N VAL A 208 19.44 -14.17 -11.32
CA VAL A 208 20.03 -14.68 -10.07
C VAL A 208 19.36 -16.00 -9.61
N PHE A 209 18.17 -16.29 -10.13
CA PHE A 209 17.41 -17.49 -9.76
C PHE A 209 17.81 -18.70 -10.60
N ASP A 210 17.97 -19.85 -9.96
CA ASP A 210 18.44 -21.10 -10.59
C ASP A 210 17.56 -21.58 -11.74
N ARG A 211 16.22 -21.40 -11.62
CA ARG A 211 15.24 -21.61 -12.69
C ARG A 211 14.64 -20.29 -13.12
N MET A 212 15.46 -19.45 -13.73
CA MET A 212 15.11 -18.08 -14.17
C MET A 212 13.74 -18.00 -14.87
N TRP A 213 13.43 -18.94 -15.78
CA TRP A 213 12.18 -18.91 -16.53
C TRP A 213 10.95 -19.24 -15.65
N VAL A 214 11.08 -20.15 -14.66
CA VAL A 214 10.01 -20.46 -13.70
C VAL A 214 9.71 -19.24 -12.83
N TYR A 215 10.79 -18.61 -12.36
CA TYR A 215 10.67 -17.36 -11.59
C TYR A 215 10.01 -16.26 -12.41
N ALA A 216 10.52 -16.02 -13.64
CA ALA A 216 9.99 -15.00 -14.55
C ALA A 216 8.50 -15.23 -14.87
N LEU A 217 8.09 -16.47 -15.12
CA LEU A 217 6.69 -16.83 -15.35
C LEU A 217 5.83 -16.54 -14.12
N SER A 218 6.31 -16.94 -12.92
CA SER A 218 5.58 -16.77 -11.67
C SER A 218 5.34 -15.30 -11.33
N ILE A 219 6.39 -14.47 -11.48
CA ILE A 219 6.29 -13.02 -11.22
C ILE A 219 5.45 -12.31 -12.30
N ALA A 220 5.52 -12.75 -13.56
CA ALA A 220 4.69 -12.21 -14.64
C ALA A 220 3.19 -12.50 -14.40
N VAL A 221 2.86 -13.73 -14.01
CA VAL A 221 1.47 -14.12 -13.66
C VAL A 221 0.99 -13.30 -12.47
N ALA A 222 1.80 -13.15 -11.41
CA ALA A 222 1.47 -12.35 -10.24
C ALA A 222 1.19 -10.89 -10.61
N PHE A 223 2.08 -10.29 -11.40
CA PHE A 223 1.99 -8.91 -11.86
C PHE A 223 0.74 -8.68 -12.71
N VAL A 224 0.55 -9.49 -13.74
CA VAL A 224 -0.57 -9.33 -14.69
C VAL A 224 -1.91 -9.56 -13.98
N MET A 225 -2.02 -10.59 -13.14
CA MET A 225 -3.25 -10.88 -12.40
C MET A 225 -3.62 -9.70 -11.48
N ALA A 226 -2.68 -9.21 -10.67
CA ALA A 226 -2.92 -8.08 -9.78
C ALA A 226 -3.27 -6.80 -10.57
N MET A 227 -2.58 -6.54 -11.68
CA MET A 227 -2.85 -5.38 -12.55
C MET A 227 -4.25 -5.45 -13.16
N VAL A 228 -4.60 -6.58 -13.80
CA VAL A 228 -5.90 -6.77 -14.46
C VAL A 228 -7.04 -6.63 -13.46
N LEU A 229 -6.95 -7.31 -12.31
CA LEU A 229 -7.98 -7.21 -11.28
C LEU A 229 -8.13 -5.79 -10.74
N THR A 230 -7.02 -5.08 -10.55
CA THR A 230 -7.05 -3.67 -10.11
C THR A 230 -7.72 -2.77 -11.16
N VAL A 231 -7.42 -2.98 -12.44
CA VAL A 231 -8.03 -2.21 -13.54
C VAL A 231 -9.53 -2.51 -13.68
N LEU A 232 -9.92 -3.78 -13.57
CA LEU A 232 -11.33 -4.18 -13.72
C LEU A 232 -12.22 -3.73 -12.57
N PHE A 233 -11.74 -3.86 -11.34
CA PHE A 233 -12.56 -3.62 -10.14
C PHE A 233 -12.29 -2.27 -9.45
N GLY A 234 -11.31 -1.53 -9.91
CA GLY A 234 -10.96 -0.21 -9.39
C GLY A 234 -10.21 -0.23 -8.06
N TYR A 235 -9.63 0.91 -7.71
CA TYR A 235 -8.87 1.10 -6.47
C TYR A 235 -9.59 1.96 -5.44
N ARG A 236 -10.48 2.88 -5.88
CA ARG A 236 -11.22 3.76 -4.97
C ARG A 236 -12.34 3.00 -4.27
N THR A 237 -12.37 3.10 -2.96
CA THR A 237 -13.58 2.74 -2.19
C THR A 237 -14.51 3.94 -2.27
N PRO A 238 -15.81 3.78 -2.61
CA PRO A 238 -16.76 4.88 -2.51
C PRO A 238 -16.67 5.43 -1.07
N SER A 239 -16.38 6.73 -0.92
CA SER A 239 -16.37 7.33 0.40
C SER A 239 -17.83 7.35 0.90
N ARG A 240 -18.04 7.19 2.20
CA ARG A 240 -19.38 7.35 2.81
C ARG A 240 -20.04 8.68 2.41
N ALA A 241 -19.24 9.73 2.17
CA ALA A 241 -19.74 11.01 1.66
C ALA A 241 -20.27 10.90 0.23
N THR A 242 -19.63 10.10 -0.64
CA THR A 242 -20.13 9.87 -2.02
C THR A 242 -21.38 8.98 -2.03
N GLU A 243 -21.45 7.99 -1.15
CA GLU A 243 -22.68 7.19 -0.95
C GLU A 243 -23.83 8.04 -0.42
N ALA A 244 -23.58 8.89 0.58
CA ALA A 244 -24.56 9.83 1.11
C ALA A 244 -25.03 10.84 0.05
N GLN A 245 -24.12 11.34 -0.80
CA GLN A 245 -24.47 12.21 -1.92
C GLN A 245 -25.24 11.48 -3.03
N MET A 246 -24.94 10.23 -3.32
CA MET A 246 -25.71 9.43 -4.29
C MET A 246 -27.10 9.10 -3.76
N VAL A 247 -27.23 8.79 -2.49
CA VAL A 247 -28.54 8.55 -1.83
C VAL A 247 -29.38 9.83 -1.82
N SER A 248 -28.79 10.98 -1.44
CA SER A 248 -29.52 12.27 -1.44
C SER A 248 -29.87 12.74 -2.86
N ALA A 249 -29.00 12.51 -3.86
CA ALA A 249 -29.32 12.80 -5.25
C ALA A 249 -30.44 11.90 -5.79
N GLY A 250 -30.45 10.62 -5.41
CA GLY A 250 -31.54 9.69 -5.78
C GLY A 250 -32.87 10.03 -5.10
N GLU A 251 -32.85 10.49 -3.85
CA GLU A 251 -34.05 10.96 -3.12
C GLU A 251 -34.58 12.27 -3.72
N ASN A 252 -33.72 13.21 -4.06
CA ASN A 252 -34.10 14.46 -4.74
C ASN A 252 -34.70 14.22 -6.13
N ALA A 253 -34.13 13.28 -6.91
CA ALA A 253 -34.68 12.89 -8.21
C ALA A 253 -36.09 12.27 -8.06
N ARG A 254 -36.28 11.35 -7.10
CA ARG A 254 -37.62 10.77 -6.81
C ARG A 254 -38.61 11.81 -6.33
N SER A 255 -38.19 12.78 -5.53
CA SER A 255 -39.08 13.89 -5.06
C SER A 255 -39.46 14.80 -6.20
N GLN A 256 -38.57 15.08 -7.16
CA GLN A 256 -38.88 15.87 -8.35
C GLN A 256 -39.82 15.14 -9.32
N ASP A 257 -39.68 13.83 -9.48
CA ASP A 257 -40.60 13.04 -10.28
C ASP A 257 -41.99 12.93 -9.62
N ALA A 258 -42.05 12.85 -8.30
CA ALA A 258 -43.31 12.88 -7.56
C ALA A 258 -44.04 14.24 -7.66
N VAL A 259 -43.32 15.35 -7.64
CA VAL A 259 -43.84 16.71 -7.82
C VAL A 259 -44.30 16.93 -9.28
N ARG A 260 -43.58 16.39 -10.26
CA ARG A 260 -43.99 16.43 -11.68
C ARG A 260 -45.25 15.63 -11.96
N GLY A 261 -45.45 14.51 -11.24
CA GLY A 261 -46.67 13.68 -11.37
C GLY A 261 -47.93 14.34 -10.79
N ILE A 262 -47.82 15.35 -9.93
CA ILE A 262 -48.93 16.06 -9.32
C ILE A 262 -49.31 17.33 -10.11
N GLY A 263 -48.42 17.80 -11.02
CA GLY A 263 -48.55 19.08 -11.75
C GLY A 263 -49.36 19.03 -13.05
N THR A 264 -50.07 17.96 -13.38
CA THR A 264 -50.86 17.85 -14.61
C THR A 264 -52.37 17.95 -14.40
N THR A 265 -52.83 18.51 -13.30
CA THR A 265 -54.27 18.85 -13.11
C THR A 265 -54.40 20.19 -12.38
N SER A 266 -54.36 21.26 -13.12
CA SER A 266 -55.18 22.47 -13.02
C SER A 266 -54.54 23.63 -13.73
N SER A 267 -55.21 23.99 -14.81
CA SER A 267 -55.05 25.24 -15.54
C SER A 267 -55.61 26.40 -14.74
N ASP A 268 -55.14 27.58 -15.11
CA ASP A 268 -55.76 28.90 -15.13
C ASP A 268 -55.58 29.82 -13.95
N ALA A 269 -55.24 31.06 -14.42
CA ALA A 269 -55.38 32.39 -13.83
C ALA A 269 -54.23 32.89 -12.92
N GLU A 270 -53.67 33.86 -13.27
CA GLU A 270 -53.78 35.34 -13.38
C GLU A 270 -52.56 36.09 -12.83
N SER A 271 -52.07 36.90 -13.64
CA SER A 271 -51.46 38.25 -13.56
C SER A 271 -50.79 38.81 -12.30
N ALA A 272 -49.74 39.47 -12.59
CA ALA A 272 -49.29 40.80 -12.13
C ALA A 272 -48.13 40.91 -11.13
N GLU A 273 -47.12 41.64 -11.63
CA GLU A 273 -46.28 42.65 -10.98
C GLU A 273 -45.50 42.33 -9.70
N ASP A 274 -44.23 42.35 -9.70
CA ASP A 274 -43.38 43.52 -9.46
C ASP A 274 -41.90 43.13 -9.38
N SER A 275 -41.04 43.78 -10.09
CA SER A 275 -39.58 43.90 -9.84
C SER A 275 -39.37 44.99 -8.80
N PRO A 276 -38.30 45.00 -7.98
CA PRO A 276 -36.95 45.17 -8.48
C PRO A 276 -35.81 44.66 -7.58
N SER A 277 -34.64 44.83 -8.14
CA SER A 277 -33.30 45.09 -7.55
C SER A 277 -32.33 43.91 -7.45
N ARG A 278 -31.48 43.92 -8.46
CA ARG A 278 -30.06 43.49 -8.40
C ARG A 278 -29.30 44.32 -7.36
N PRO A 279 -28.22 43.75 -6.78
CA PRO A 279 -26.95 44.34 -7.12
C PRO A 279 -25.90 43.36 -7.61
N ALA A 280 -25.23 43.81 -8.63
CA ALA A 280 -24.03 43.26 -9.20
C ALA A 280 -22.85 43.29 -8.23
N SER A 281 -21.98 42.29 -8.32
CA SER A 281 -20.54 42.56 -8.40
C SER A 281 -19.83 41.37 -9.02
N ASP A 282 -19.78 41.35 -10.33
CA ASP A 282 -18.63 40.80 -11.04
C ASP A 282 -17.40 41.58 -10.63
N ARG A 283 -16.53 40.97 -9.83
CA ARG A 283 -15.13 41.34 -9.74
C ARG A 283 -14.32 40.16 -10.26
N ALA A 284 -13.67 40.40 -11.39
CA ALA A 284 -12.61 39.57 -11.90
C ALA A 284 -11.58 39.31 -10.81
N PRO A 285 -11.04 38.08 -10.69
CA PRO A 285 -10.01 37.80 -9.69
C PRO A 285 -8.75 38.58 -10.01
N ASP A 286 -8.26 39.33 -9.02
CA ASP A 286 -6.96 39.99 -9.06
C ASP A 286 -5.88 39.00 -9.43
N SER A 287 -5.06 39.34 -10.41
CA SER A 287 -3.97 38.53 -10.96
C SER A 287 -2.83 38.22 -9.98
N ASN A 288 -2.94 38.67 -8.72
CA ASN A 288 -1.97 38.43 -7.65
C ASN A 288 -2.50 37.54 -6.51
N ALA A 289 -3.61 36.84 -6.69
CA ALA A 289 -4.11 35.95 -5.66
C ALA A 289 -3.22 34.69 -5.60
N ILE A 290 -2.53 34.48 -4.49
CA ILE A 290 -1.81 33.23 -4.19
C ILE A 290 -2.87 32.16 -3.89
N LEU A 291 -3.03 31.22 -4.81
CA LEU A 291 -3.93 30.07 -4.62
C LEU A 291 -3.26 29.08 -3.64
N SER A 292 -3.88 28.90 -2.48
CA SER A 292 -3.48 27.86 -1.55
C SER A 292 -3.79 26.47 -2.14
N PRO A 293 -2.86 25.50 -2.12
CA PRO A 293 -3.12 24.15 -2.58
C PRO A 293 -4.03 23.35 -1.62
N VAL A 294 -4.37 23.92 -0.48
CA VAL A 294 -5.24 23.29 0.52
C VAL A 294 -6.50 24.15 0.68
N ALA A 295 -7.65 23.54 0.52
CA ALA A 295 -8.93 24.20 0.81
C ALA A 295 -9.03 24.47 2.32
N GLY A 296 -8.85 25.72 2.72
CA GLY A 296 -8.91 26.17 4.10
C GLY A 296 -9.13 27.68 4.17
N ARG A 297 -9.62 28.15 5.31
CA ARG A 297 -9.79 29.57 5.60
C ARG A 297 -8.45 30.12 6.11
N LEU A 298 -7.93 31.14 5.46
CA LEU A 298 -6.78 31.90 5.98
C LEU A 298 -7.20 32.63 7.26
N VAL A 299 -6.51 32.36 8.36
CA VAL A 299 -6.71 33.01 9.66
C VAL A 299 -5.41 33.72 10.01
N ASN A 300 -5.50 34.88 10.66
CA ASN A 300 -4.30 35.56 11.17
C ASN A 300 -3.60 34.65 12.21
N LEU A 301 -2.27 34.58 12.16
CA LEU A 301 -1.46 33.77 13.08
C LEU A 301 -1.74 34.07 14.57
N GLU A 302 -2.02 35.30 14.90
CA GLU A 302 -2.41 35.68 16.27
C GLU A 302 -3.75 35.07 16.72
N ALA A 303 -4.62 34.72 15.79
CA ALA A 303 -5.93 34.12 16.08
C ALA A 303 -5.86 32.60 16.28
N THR A 304 -4.73 31.95 16.02
CA THR A 304 -4.57 30.51 16.16
C THR A 304 -4.36 30.06 17.60
N GLY A 305 -3.96 30.97 18.48
CA GLY A 305 -3.64 30.66 19.89
C GLY A 305 -2.46 29.69 20.06
N ASP A 306 -1.65 29.52 19.02
CA ASP A 306 -0.47 28.64 19.08
C ASP A 306 0.69 29.40 19.75
N PRO A 307 1.21 28.91 20.91
CA PRO A 307 2.25 29.61 21.67
C PRO A 307 3.63 29.60 20.98
N VAL A 308 3.75 29.03 19.79
CA VAL A 308 5.03 28.97 19.05
C VAL A 308 5.19 30.17 18.09
N PHE A 309 4.11 30.95 17.87
CA PHE A 309 4.12 32.17 17.04
C PHE A 309 3.65 33.39 17.82
#